data_4b6acf739216d47ed5f759af9f7a33cc
#
_entry.id   4b6acf739216d47ed5f759af9f7a33cc
#
_cell.length_a   1.000
_cell.length_b   1.000
_cell.length_c   1.000
_cell.angle_alpha   90.00
_cell.angle_beta   90.00
_cell.angle_gamma   90.00
#
_symmetry.space_group_name_H-M   'P 1'
#
loop_
_entity.id
_entity.type
_entity.pdbx_description
1 polymer ?
#
loop_
_entity_poly.entity_id
_entity_poly.type
_entity_poly.pdbx_seq_one_letter_code
_entity_poly.pdbx_strand_id
1 'polypeptide(L)'
;MLNYKTSIKGNITYSDLEIKEIKPIMKLIIRGKTKDFITAVGKNLNMVLPTEANTSTSGEKLTAFWLSPDEWMLISNETVSEESNTYQVEDELIKNISKVKLGAVTDVSDQFVMLNIKGGKVFDLFTTGSPFNFNDFKTKKGPVVQTILSHIDVIIHHKEINEVNLFVRRSFSKHLHSWLSDSASRL
;
A
#
# COMPACT_ATOMS: atom_id res chain seq x y z
N MET A 1 -24.81 -8.25 -5.06
CA MET A 1 -23.79 -7.84 -4.08
C MET A 1 -22.53 -8.69 -4.36
N LEU A 2 -21.40 -8.05 -4.64
CA LEU A 2 -20.15 -8.77 -4.85
C LEU A 2 -19.59 -9.15 -3.47
N ASN A 3 -19.46 -10.43 -3.18
CA ASN A 3 -18.83 -10.90 -1.96
C ASN A 3 -17.31 -10.88 -2.13
N TYR A 4 -16.63 -9.99 -1.43
CA TYR A 4 -15.18 -10.00 -1.37
C TYR A 4 -14.69 -11.29 -0.70
N LYS A 5 -13.79 -11.98 -1.41
CA LYS A 5 -13.06 -13.12 -0.84
C LYS A 5 -11.60 -12.74 -0.66
N THR A 6 -11.09 -12.92 0.54
CA THR A 6 -9.66 -12.82 0.80
C THR A 6 -8.91 -13.77 -0.14
N SER A 7 -7.77 -13.33 -0.65
CA SER A 7 -6.92 -14.17 -1.50
C SER A 7 -6.13 -15.20 -0.67
N ILE A 8 -5.99 -14.93 0.62
CA ILE A 8 -5.24 -15.74 1.57
C ILE A 8 -6.22 -16.30 2.61
N LYS A 9 -6.01 -17.54 3.00
CA LYS A 9 -6.80 -18.20 4.05
C LYS A 9 -6.00 -18.20 5.36
N GLY A 10 -6.54 -17.51 6.38
CA GLY A 10 -5.99 -17.51 7.73
C GLY A 10 -4.86 -16.49 7.95
N ASN A 11 -4.58 -16.26 9.21
CA ASN A 11 -3.43 -15.47 9.65
C ASN A 11 -2.28 -16.41 9.92
N ILE A 12 -1.06 -15.92 9.70
CA ILE A 12 0.17 -16.62 10.11
C ILE A 12 0.63 -15.97 11.41
N THR A 13 0.85 -16.77 12.43
CA THR A 13 1.41 -16.32 13.71
C THR A 13 2.57 -17.22 14.08
N TYR A 14 3.73 -16.63 14.24
CA TYR A 14 4.93 -17.26 14.80
C TYR A 14 5.41 -16.46 16.00
N SER A 15 6.42 -16.98 16.71
CA SER A 15 7.06 -16.22 17.76
C SER A 15 7.56 -14.87 17.21
N ASP A 16 7.03 -13.77 17.76
CA ASP A 16 7.38 -12.38 17.40
C ASP A 16 7.14 -12.02 15.92
N LEU A 17 6.14 -12.64 15.27
CA LEU A 17 5.73 -12.31 13.91
C LEU A 17 4.25 -12.64 13.68
N GLU A 18 3.46 -11.67 13.23
CA GLU A 18 2.07 -11.83 12.78
C GLU A 18 1.93 -11.33 11.34
N ILE A 19 1.32 -12.12 10.47
CA ILE A 19 1.03 -11.77 9.07
C ILE A 19 -0.46 -11.98 8.83
N LYS A 20 -1.15 -10.94 8.38
CA LYS A 20 -2.57 -11.00 8.06
C LYS A 20 -2.92 -10.21 6.81
N GLU A 21 -3.87 -10.71 6.02
CA GLU A 21 -4.50 -9.92 4.96
C GLU A 21 -5.45 -8.89 5.56
N ILE A 22 -5.31 -7.64 5.15
CA ILE A 22 -6.22 -6.58 5.55
C ILE A 22 -7.49 -6.66 4.71
N LYS A 23 -8.65 -6.42 5.33
CA LYS A 23 -9.94 -6.28 4.63
C LYS A 23 -9.82 -5.26 3.50
N PRO A 24 -10.66 -5.33 2.47
CA PRO A 24 -10.58 -4.40 1.33
C PRO A 24 -10.58 -2.96 1.78
N ILE A 25 -9.62 -2.21 1.25
CA ILE A 25 -9.54 -0.77 1.36
C ILE A 25 -9.45 -0.19 -0.05
N MET A 26 -9.92 1.02 -0.23
CA MET A 26 -9.71 1.75 -1.48
C MET A 26 -8.21 1.96 -1.73
N LYS A 27 -7.77 1.68 -2.95
CA LYS A 27 -6.42 1.97 -3.45
C LYS A 27 -6.54 2.61 -4.82
N LEU A 28 -6.06 3.83 -4.95
CA LEU A 28 -6.07 4.57 -6.21
C LEU A 28 -4.63 4.88 -6.62
N ILE A 29 -4.34 4.74 -7.91
CA ILE A 29 -3.15 5.34 -8.51
C ILE A 29 -3.57 6.66 -9.13
N ILE A 30 -2.87 7.73 -8.76
CA ILE A 30 -3.03 9.05 -9.37
C ILE A 30 -1.74 9.45 -10.08
N ARG A 31 -1.88 10.04 -11.27
CA ARG A 31 -0.74 10.46 -12.10
C ARG A 31 -0.93 11.85 -12.66
N GLY A 32 0.12 12.66 -12.55
CA GLY A 32 0.15 14.00 -13.14
C GLY A 32 1.48 14.71 -12.85
N LYS A 33 1.87 15.66 -13.72
CA LYS A 33 3.20 16.29 -13.67
C LYS A 33 3.17 17.77 -13.31
N THR A 34 1.99 18.40 -13.38
CA THR A 34 1.87 19.86 -13.25
C THR A 34 1.68 20.29 -11.80
N LYS A 35 2.07 21.52 -11.51
CA LYS A 35 1.77 22.15 -10.20
C LYS A 35 0.26 22.22 -9.96
N ASP A 36 -0.52 22.47 -11.03
CA ASP A 36 -1.97 22.53 -10.95
C ASP A 36 -2.58 21.19 -10.56
N PHE A 37 -2.04 20.07 -11.08
CA PHE A 37 -2.42 18.73 -10.65
C PHE A 37 -2.18 18.53 -9.15
N ILE A 38 -0.96 18.80 -8.66
CA ILE A 38 -0.61 18.63 -7.24
C ILE A 38 -1.51 19.50 -6.35
N THR A 39 -1.74 20.76 -6.77
CA THR A 39 -2.60 21.69 -6.04
C THR A 39 -4.05 21.21 -6.02
N ALA A 40 -4.58 20.75 -7.16
CA ALA A 40 -5.94 20.27 -7.26
C ALA A 40 -6.15 19.01 -6.42
N VAL A 41 -5.23 18.05 -6.46
CA VAL A 41 -5.27 16.84 -5.62
C VAL A 41 -5.20 17.22 -4.15
N GLY A 42 -4.26 18.06 -3.75
CA GLY A 42 -4.10 18.52 -2.37
C GLY A 42 -5.36 19.17 -1.81
N LYS A 43 -6.03 20.01 -2.60
CA LYS A 43 -7.31 20.64 -2.23
C LYS A 43 -8.44 19.62 -2.08
N ASN A 44 -8.54 18.65 -3.01
CA ASN A 44 -9.59 17.63 -2.96
C ASN A 44 -9.43 16.69 -1.76
N LEU A 45 -8.20 16.33 -1.42
CA LEU A 45 -7.91 15.38 -0.35
C LEU A 45 -7.67 16.04 1.01
N ASN A 46 -7.60 17.37 1.06
CA ASN A 46 -7.18 18.14 2.24
C ASN A 46 -5.85 17.61 2.83
N MET A 47 -4.89 17.30 1.97
CA MET A 47 -3.58 16.77 2.36
C MET A 47 -2.49 17.18 1.37
N VAL A 48 -1.25 17.16 1.82
CA VAL A 48 -0.08 17.41 0.96
C VAL A 48 0.42 16.07 0.42
N LEU A 49 0.56 15.96 -0.91
CA LEU A 49 1.20 14.78 -1.50
C LEU A 49 2.70 14.77 -1.15
N PRO A 50 3.27 13.59 -0.87
CA PRO A 50 4.71 13.46 -0.68
C PRO A 50 5.45 13.82 -1.98
N THR A 51 6.44 14.69 -1.90
CA THR A 51 7.27 15.12 -3.04
C THR A 51 8.68 14.55 -3.00
N GLU A 52 9.11 14.09 -1.85
CA GLU A 52 10.37 13.39 -1.67
C GLU A 52 10.22 11.92 -2.06
N ALA A 53 11.21 11.38 -2.76
CA ALA A 53 11.19 9.99 -3.21
C ALA A 53 11.11 9.02 -2.04
N ASN A 54 10.32 7.96 -2.22
CA ASN A 54 10.19 6.87 -1.26
C ASN A 54 9.62 7.30 0.12
N THR A 55 8.78 8.34 0.13
CA THR A 55 8.11 8.82 1.35
C THR A 55 6.61 8.65 1.26
N SER A 56 5.94 8.78 2.40
CA SER A 56 4.49 8.83 2.52
C SER A 56 4.03 10.04 3.31
N THR A 57 2.79 10.43 3.09
CA THR A 57 2.08 11.41 3.91
C THR A 57 0.76 10.82 4.34
N SER A 58 0.47 10.84 5.64
CA SER A 58 -0.80 10.38 6.19
C SER A 58 -1.67 11.57 6.56
N GLY A 59 -2.89 11.57 6.03
CA GLY A 59 -3.97 12.43 6.46
C GLY A 59 -4.96 11.68 7.36
N GLU A 60 -6.08 12.33 7.68
CA GLU A 60 -7.11 11.75 8.54
C GLU A 60 -7.73 10.48 7.93
N LYS A 61 -8.10 10.52 6.64
CA LYS A 61 -8.82 9.44 5.95
C LYS A 61 -7.97 8.63 4.99
N LEU A 62 -6.87 9.19 4.53
CA LEU A 62 -6.05 8.64 3.46
C LEU A 62 -4.57 8.70 3.80
N THR A 63 -3.81 7.78 3.22
CA THR A 63 -2.35 7.83 3.17
C THR A 63 -1.91 7.82 1.72
N ALA A 64 -1.02 8.75 1.36
CA ALA A 64 -0.42 8.85 0.03
C ALA A 64 1.01 8.33 0.04
N PHE A 65 1.37 7.49 -0.92
CA PHE A 65 2.71 6.99 -1.15
C PHE A 65 3.29 7.59 -2.42
N TRP A 66 4.51 8.10 -2.34
CA TRP A 66 5.26 8.46 -3.53
C TRP A 66 5.74 7.18 -4.24
N LEU A 67 5.39 6.99 -5.50
CA LEU A 67 5.84 5.84 -6.30
C LEU A 67 6.82 6.26 -7.40
N SER A 68 6.60 7.43 -7.99
CA SER A 68 7.49 8.03 -8.98
C SER A 68 7.28 9.55 -9.01
N PRO A 69 8.11 10.32 -9.74
CA PRO A 69 7.97 11.78 -9.82
C PRO A 69 6.60 12.28 -10.28
N ASP A 70 5.82 11.43 -10.93
CA ASP A 70 4.50 11.76 -11.47
C ASP A 70 3.42 10.76 -11.06
N GLU A 71 3.69 9.92 -10.05
CA GLU A 71 2.78 8.83 -9.65
C GLU A 71 2.72 8.65 -8.14
N TRP A 72 1.52 8.58 -7.61
CA TRP A 72 1.24 8.30 -6.19
C TRP A 72 0.18 7.22 -6.06
N MET A 73 0.34 6.41 -5.02
CA MET A 73 -0.73 5.51 -4.56
C MET A 73 -1.41 6.14 -3.36
N LEU A 74 -2.74 6.26 -3.42
CA LEU A 74 -3.58 6.65 -2.30
C LEU A 74 -4.22 5.40 -1.72
N ILE A 75 -4.19 5.25 -0.40
CA ILE A 75 -4.91 4.20 0.29
C ILE A 75 -5.86 4.80 1.33
N SER A 76 -7.04 4.19 1.48
CA SER A 76 -7.94 4.53 2.57
C SER A 76 -7.42 3.99 3.89
N ASN A 77 -7.57 4.78 4.96
CA ASN A 77 -7.27 4.32 6.32
C ASN A 77 -8.42 3.47 6.89
N GLU A 78 -9.59 3.50 6.24
CA GLU A 78 -10.79 2.75 6.61
C GLU A 78 -11.09 1.65 5.60
N THR A 79 -11.66 0.55 6.09
CA THR A 79 -12.13 -0.54 5.24
C THR A 79 -13.39 -0.12 4.49
N VAL A 80 -13.54 -0.61 3.25
CA VAL A 80 -14.77 -0.43 2.48
C VAL A 80 -15.92 -1.14 3.20
N SER A 81 -17.05 -0.46 3.37
CA SER A 81 -18.25 -1.09 3.92
C SER A 81 -18.85 -2.04 2.88
N GLU A 82 -19.46 -3.15 3.35
CA GLU A 82 -20.13 -4.12 2.47
C GLU A 82 -21.36 -3.51 1.74
N GLU A 83 -21.88 -2.40 2.26
CA GLU A 83 -23.08 -1.73 1.76
C GLU A 83 -22.78 -0.69 0.68
N SER A 84 -21.56 -0.23 0.56
CA SER A 84 -21.16 0.81 -0.38
C SER A 84 -19.91 0.43 -1.15
N ASN A 85 -20.06 0.17 -2.46
CA ASN A 85 -18.94 0.11 -3.39
C ASN A 85 -18.56 1.50 -3.93
N THR A 86 -19.15 2.55 -3.37
CA THR A 86 -18.95 3.91 -3.86
C THR A 86 -17.76 4.52 -3.14
N TYR A 87 -16.71 4.75 -3.86
CA TYR A 87 -15.56 5.51 -3.39
C TYR A 87 -15.79 6.99 -3.70
N GLN A 88 -16.43 7.71 -2.78
CA GLN A 88 -16.71 9.15 -2.95
C GLN A 88 -15.44 9.93 -3.34
N VAL A 89 -14.31 9.58 -2.74
CA VAL A 89 -13.01 10.19 -3.04
C VAL A 89 -12.59 9.95 -4.49
N GLU A 90 -12.83 8.74 -5.01
CA GLU A 90 -12.54 8.41 -6.41
C GLU A 90 -13.38 9.24 -7.36
N ASP A 91 -14.70 9.33 -7.13
CA ASP A 91 -15.61 10.12 -7.95
C ASP A 91 -15.23 11.60 -7.98
N GLU A 92 -14.88 12.17 -6.82
CA GLU A 92 -14.43 13.55 -6.71
C GLU A 92 -13.11 13.78 -7.45
N LEU A 93 -12.15 12.89 -7.32
CA LEU A 93 -10.87 12.97 -8.04
C LEU A 93 -11.08 12.79 -9.55
N ILE A 94 -11.90 11.85 -9.99
CA ILE A 94 -12.22 11.69 -11.42
C ILE A 94 -12.83 12.99 -11.97
N LYS A 95 -13.78 13.59 -11.25
CA LYS A 95 -14.44 14.83 -11.66
C LYS A 95 -13.47 16.00 -11.75
N ASN A 96 -12.62 16.17 -10.73
CA ASN A 96 -11.80 17.38 -10.55
C ASN A 96 -10.39 17.25 -11.15
N ILE A 97 -9.96 16.05 -11.52
CA ILE A 97 -8.64 15.77 -12.08
C ILE A 97 -8.74 15.18 -13.49
N SER A 98 -9.38 14.00 -13.64
CA SER A 98 -9.38 13.30 -14.92
C SER A 98 -10.26 13.99 -15.96
N LYS A 99 -11.48 14.38 -15.62
CA LYS A 99 -12.41 15.05 -16.57
C LYS A 99 -11.93 16.41 -17.02
N VAL A 100 -11.13 17.11 -16.22
CA VAL A 100 -10.54 18.40 -16.57
C VAL A 100 -9.12 18.27 -17.16
N LYS A 101 -8.68 17.03 -17.44
CA LYS A 101 -7.41 16.71 -18.12
C LYS A 101 -6.15 17.18 -17.36
N LEU A 102 -6.20 17.31 -16.06
CA LEU A 102 -5.04 17.61 -15.23
C LEU A 102 -4.15 16.39 -14.99
N GLY A 103 -4.74 15.21 -14.97
CA GLY A 103 -4.04 13.96 -14.71
C GLY A 103 -4.95 12.74 -14.86
N ALA A 104 -4.49 11.60 -14.39
CA ALA A 104 -5.24 10.34 -14.40
C ALA A 104 -5.51 9.85 -12.97
N VAL A 105 -6.65 9.21 -12.79
CA VAL A 105 -7.05 8.51 -11.56
C VAL A 105 -7.47 7.10 -11.97
N THR A 106 -6.90 6.09 -11.33
CA THR A 106 -7.16 4.68 -11.65
C THR A 106 -7.42 3.91 -10.37
N ASP A 107 -8.56 3.22 -10.28
CA ASP A 107 -8.83 2.30 -9.20
C ASP A 107 -8.00 1.02 -9.36
N VAL A 108 -7.21 0.72 -8.33
CA VAL A 108 -6.37 -0.49 -8.23
C VAL A 108 -6.69 -1.29 -6.97
N SER A 109 -7.86 -1.05 -6.37
CA SER A 109 -8.27 -1.67 -5.10
C SER A 109 -8.23 -3.20 -5.17
N ASP A 110 -8.69 -3.77 -6.29
CA ASP A 110 -8.68 -5.21 -6.52
C ASP A 110 -7.38 -5.74 -7.14
N GLN A 111 -6.53 -4.86 -7.66
CA GLN A 111 -5.24 -5.26 -8.22
C GLN A 111 -4.26 -5.67 -7.15
N PHE A 112 -4.28 -4.98 -6.00
CA PHE A 112 -3.36 -5.22 -4.90
C PHE A 112 -4.05 -5.82 -3.68
N VAL A 113 -3.40 -6.83 -3.10
CA VAL A 113 -3.69 -7.32 -1.75
C VAL A 113 -2.76 -6.58 -0.79
N MET A 114 -3.28 -6.17 0.36
CA MET A 114 -2.49 -5.59 1.43
C MET A 114 -2.32 -6.59 2.56
N LEU A 115 -1.08 -6.91 2.88
CA LEU A 115 -0.71 -7.68 4.07
C LEU A 115 -0.19 -6.71 5.12
N ASN A 116 -0.69 -6.83 6.34
CA ASN A 116 -0.09 -6.19 7.50
C ASN A 116 0.79 -7.21 8.21
N ILE A 117 2.05 -6.85 8.44
CA ILE A 117 3.06 -7.70 9.05
C ILE A 117 3.60 -6.98 10.28
N LYS A 118 3.54 -7.64 11.43
CA LYS A 118 3.95 -7.10 12.73
C LYS A 118 4.89 -8.05 13.45
N GLY A 119 5.84 -7.49 14.21
CA GLY A 119 6.74 -8.22 15.08
C GLY A 119 8.19 -7.78 14.92
N GLY A 120 9.05 -8.10 15.87
CA GLY A 120 10.47 -7.72 15.85
C GLY A 120 11.26 -8.36 14.72
N LYS A 121 10.79 -9.49 14.20
CA LYS A 121 11.45 -10.24 13.11
C LYS A 121 11.00 -9.85 11.69
N VAL A 122 10.19 -8.79 11.51
CA VAL A 122 9.67 -8.38 10.19
C VAL A 122 10.79 -8.13 9.18
N PHE A 123 11.82 -7.38 9.57
CA PHE A 123 12.90 -7.04 8.66
C PHE A 123 13.89 -8.19 8.45
N ASP A 124 14.06 -9.06 9.44
CA ASP A 124 14.83 -10.29 9.29
C ASP A 124 14.16 -11.19 8.25
N LEU A 125 12.83 -11.33 8.31
CA LEU A 125 12.06 -12.04 7.28
C LEU A 125 12.29 -11.45 5.88
N PHE A 126 12.23 -10.14 5.73
CA PHE A 126 12.39 -9.49 4.43
C PHE A 126 13.79 -9.64 3.85
N THR A 127 14.83 -9.61 4.68
CA THR A 127 16.21 -9.78 4.22
C THR A 127 16.49 -11.17 3.65
N THR A 128 15.66 -12.18 3.97
CA THR A 128 15.81 -13.52 3.39
C THR A 128 15.44 -13.61 1.91
N GLY A 129 14.69 -12.65 1.39
CA GLY A 129 14.19 -12.71 0.01
C GLY A 129 14.18 -11.39 -0.77
N SER A 130 14.75 -10.33 -0.22
CA SER A 130 14.87 -9.03 -0.89
C SER A 130 16.32 -8.58 -0.99
N PRO A 131 16.73 -8.00 -2.13
CA PRO A 131 18.06 -7.38 -2.26
C PRO A 131 18.14 -6.00 -1.60
N PHE A 132 17.00 -5.45 -1.13
CA PHE A 132 16.93 -4.12 -0.53
C PHE A 132 17.58 -4.10 0.85
N ASN A 133 18.37 -3.05 1.13
CA ASN A 133 18.96 -2.85 2.45
C ASN A 133 17.96 -2.14 3.37
N PHE A 134 17.40 -2.87 4.34
CA PHE A 134 16.41 -2.36 5.29
C PHE A 134 17.01 -1.60 6.49
N ASN A 135 18.33 -1.46 6.61
CA ASN A 135 18.95 -0.88 7.82
C ASN A 135 18.46 0.53 8.12
N ASP A 136 18.47 1.42 7.13
CA ASP A 136 17.95 2.78 7.30
C ASP A 136 16.43 2.84 7.26
N PHE A 137 15.82 1.99 6.44
CA PHE A 137 14.36 1.91 6.28
C PHE A 137 13.65 1.59 7.60
N LYS A 138 14.18 0.66 8.39
CA LYS A 138 13.58 0.23 9.67
C LYS A 138 13.67 1.25 10.80
N THR A 139 14.49 2.31 10.64
CA THR A 139 14.72 3.30 11.71
C THR A 139 13.71 4.43 11.75
N LYS A 140 12.93 4.64 10.68
CA LYS A 140 12.00 5.75 10.51
C LYS A 140 10.62 5.23 10.14
N LYS A 141 9.57 5.91 10.62
CA LYS A 141 8.20 5.68 10.17
C LYS A 141 7.93 6.43 8.87
N GLY A 142 7.07 5.88 8.03
CA GLY A 142 6.57 6.53 6.81
C GLY A 142 7.33 6.25 5.52
N PRO A 143 8.58 5.74 5.51
CA PRO A 143 9.21 5.43 4.23
C PRO A 143 8.46 4.33 3.48
N VAL A 144 8.52 4.45 2.14
CA VAL A 144 7.95 3.50 1.19
C VAL A 144 9.06 2.99 0.30
N VAL A 145 9.05 1.72 -0.05
CA VAL A 145 9.98 1.16 -1.02
C VAL A 145 9.26 0.25 -2.00
N GLN A 146 9.63 0.37 -3.26
CA GLN A 146 9.28 -0.59 -4.31
C GLN A 146 10.48 -1.51 -4.51
N THR A 147 10.29 -2.79 -4.28
CA THR A 147 11.37 -3.80 -4.36
C THR A 147 10.80 -5.15 -4.76
N ILE A 148 11.65 -6.15 -4.80
CA ILE A 148 11.22 -7.55 -4.95
C ILE A 148 11.32 -8.28 -3.61
N LEU A 149 10.41 -9.22 -3.40
CA LEU A 149 10.43 -10.16 -2.30
C LEU A 149 10.12 -11.55 -2.87
N SER A 150 11.06 -12.51 -2.76
CA SER A 150 10.96 -13.82 -3.43
C SER A 150 10.65 -13.71 -4.94
N HIS A 151 11.38 -12.84 -5.64
CA HIS A 151 11.22 -12.54 -7.08
C HIS A 151 9.87 -11.91 -7.49
N ILE A 152 9.06 -11.45 -6.53
CA ILE A 152 7.77 -10.80 -6.77
C ILE A 152 7.88 -9.32 -6.45
N ASP A 153 7.39 -8.47 -7.34
CA ASP A 153 7.29 -7.02 -7.12
C ASP A 153 6.35 -6.72 -5.97
N VAL A 154 6.83 -5.92 -5.03
CA VAL A 154 6.08 -5.48 -3.85
C VAL A 154 6.30 -4.00 -3.58
N ILE A 155 5.30 -3.39 -2.93
CA ILE A 155 5.44 -2.08 -2.30
C ILE A 155 5.40 -2.30 -0.79
N ILE A 156 6.38 -1.79 -0.08
CA ILE A 156 6.48 -1.92 1.38
C ILE A 156 6.39 -0.52 1.99
N HIS A 157 5.44 -0.31 2.87
CA HIS A 157 5.28 0.91 3.66
C HIS A 157 5.59 0.62 5.13
N HIS A 158 6.60 1.26 5.68
CA HIS A 158 6.93 1.19 7.12
C HIS A 158 5.95 2.05 7.91
N LYS A 159 4.86 1.44 8.37
CA LYS A 159 3.76 2.12 9.05
C LYS A 159 4.14 2.57 10.45
N GLU A 160 4.69 1.65 11.25
CA GLU A 160 5.10 1.83 12.63
C GLU A 160 6.34 1.01 12.94
N ILE A 161 6.97 1.24 14.09
CA ILE A 161 8.09 0.40 14.55
C ILE A 161 7.62 -1.05 14.58
N ASN A 162 8.35 -1.93 13.90
CA ASN A 162 8.03 -3.35 13.76
C ASN A 162 6.65 -3.65 13.14
N GLU A 163 6.10 -2.70 12.37
CA GLU A 163 4.85 -2.88 11.62
C GLU A 163 4.98 -2.33 10.20
N VAL A 164 4.70 -3.16 9.21
CA VAL A 164 4.70 -2.78 7.80
C VAL A 164 3.40 -3.17 7.12
N ASN A 165 3.03 -2.38 6.11
CA ASN A 165 2.02 -2.74 5.12
C ASN A 165 2.74 -3.17 3.84
N LEU A 166 2.51 -4.39 3.41
CA LEU A 166 3.05 -4.99 2.20
C LEU A 166 1.96 -5.08 1.15
N PHE A 167 2.19 -4.50 -0.02
CA PHE A 167 1.27 -4.57 -1.16
C PHE A 167 1.86 -5.49 -2.22
N VAL A 168 1.08 -6.45 -2.63
CA VAL A 168 1.42 -7.42 -3.67
C VAL A 168 0.27 -7.55 -4.67
N ARG A 169 0.56 -7.79 -5.93
CA ARG A 169 -0.49 -8.06 -6.92
C ARG A 169 -1.29 -9.29 -6.50
N ARG A 170 -2.62 -9.20 -6.60
CA ARG A 170 -3.54 -10.27 -6.17
C ARG A 170 -3.18 -11.64 -6.78
N SER A 171 -2.74 -11.68 -8.03
CA SER A 171 -2.33 -12.92 -8.71
C SER A 171 -1.14 -13.63 -8.04
N PHE A 172 -0.27 -12.90 -7.36
CA PHE A 172 0.91 -13.43 -6.67
C PHE A 172 0.71 -13.60 -5.16
N SER A 173 -0.40 -13.14 -4.60
CA SER A 173 -0.61 -13.09 -3.15
C SER A 173 -0.49 -14.45 -2.46
N LYS A 174 -1.05 -15.51 -3.05
CA LYS A 174 -0.97 -16.88 -2.49
C LYS A 174 0.46 -17.41 -2.48
N HIS A 175 1.19 -17.19 -3.57
CA HIS A 175 2.59 -17.61 -3.68
C HIS A 175 3.45 -16.88 -2.64
N LEU A 176 3.32 -15.55 -2.58
CA LEU A 176 4.06 -14.75 -1.61
C LEU A 176 3.71 -15.13 -0.17
N HIS A 177 2.43 -15.38 0.13
CA HIS A 177 2.01 -15.82 1.46
C HIS A 177 2.62 -17.18 1.84
N SER A 178 2.65 -18.15 0.92
CA SER A 178 3.29 -19.43 1.17
C SER A 178 4.79 -19.27 1.44
N TRP A 179 5.47 -18.42 0.68
CA TRP A 179 6.88 -18.12 0.89
C TRP A 179 7.12 -17.42 2.24
N LEU A 180 6.30 -16.42 2.59
CA LEU A 180 6.37 -15.73 3.89
C LEU A 180 6.19 -16.72 5.04
N SER A 181 5.21 -17.64 4.92
CA SER A 181 4.96 -18.67 5.93
C SER A 181 6.14 -19.60 6.12
N ASP A 182 6.69 -20.12 5.03
CA ASP A 182 7.83 -21.01 5.05
C ASP A 182 9.10 -20.31 5.63
N SER A 183 9.39 -19.10 5.16
CA SER A 183 10.53 -18.32 5.65
C SER A 183 10.38 -17.94 7.12
N ALA A 184 9.19 -17.54 7.56
CA ALA A 184 8.91 -17.18 8.95
C ALA A 184 9.06 -18.38 9.90
N SER A 185 8.76 -19.60 9.43
CA SER A 185 8.91 -20.82 10.22
C SER A 185 10.36 -21.19 10.55
N ARG A 186 11.33 -20.55 9.87
CA ARG A 186 12.76 -20.80 10.01
C ARG A 186 13.51 -19.71 10.77
N LEU A 187 12.82 -18.62 11.16
CA LEU A 187 13.36 -17.53 11.98
C LEU A 187 13.23 -17.83 13.47
#